data_e6d0f9ab5b6db25900b05b2e2e26c0ed
#
_entry.id   e6d0f9ab5b6db25900b05b2e2e26c0ed
#
_cell.length_a   1.000
_cell.length_b   1.000
_cell.length_c   1.000
_cell.angle_alpha   90.00
_cell.angle_beta   90.00
_cell.angle_gamma   90.00
#
_symmetry.space_group_name_H-M   'P 1'
#
loop_
_entity.id
_entity.type
_entity.pdbx_description
1 polymer ?
#
loop_
_entity_poly.entity_id
_entity_poly.type
_entity_poly.pdbx_seq_one_letter_code
_entity_poly.pdbx_strand_id
1 'polypeptide(L)'
;MLAGLLTWSLFEYVMHRYLFHLALPTEWGRRFVFLMHGNHHDDPDDPWRSIMPPIVSVTWSGAIWAAMAWALGGAGTVLFLGFILGYVVYDAVHFACHRLPVRGRLMRMLRRHHLRHHHGREEGNYAITAMFWDHVFGTYLSAKKAAGSAPRADA
;
A
#
# COMPACT_ATOMS: atom_id res chain seq x y z
N MET A 1 10.31 -7.46 -17.29
CA MET A 1 10.58 -7.05 -15.91
C MET A 1 10.14 -5.61 -15.61
N LEU A 2 10.57 -4.57 -16.35
CA LEU A 2 10.11 -3.19 -16.09
C LEU A 2 8.58 -3.06 -16.14
N ALA A 3 7.94 -3.65 -17.14
CA ALA A 3 6.48 -3.69 -17.22
C ALA A 3 5.83 -4.32 -15.97
N GLY A 4 6.43 -5.38 -15.40
CA GLY A 4 5.96 -5.99 -14.17
C GLY A 4 6.06 -5.07 -12.96
N LEU A 5 7.16 -4.32 -12.82
CA LEU A 5 7.30 -3.28 -11.78
C LEU A 5 6.24 -2.19 -11.91
N LEU A 6 5.97 -1.72 -13.13
CA LEU A 6 4.92 -0.73 -13.38
C LEU A 6 3.53 -1.30 -13.08
N THR A 7 3.27 -2.55 -13.47
CA THR A 7 2.01 -3.25 -13.15
C THR A 7 1.85 -3.38 -11.63
N TRP A 8 2.92 -3.77 -10.89
CA TRP A 8 2.87 -3.79 -9.43
C TRP A 8 2.54 -2.43 -8.85
N SER A 9 3.20 -1.35 -9.29
CA SER A 9 3.01 -0.03 -8.69
C SER A 9 1.55 0.47 -8.81
N LEU A 10 0.87 0.16 -9.91
CA LEU A 10 -0.56 0.45 -10.06
C LEU A 10 -1.40 -0.50 -9.22
N PHE A 11 -1.06 -1.79 -9.20
CA PHE A 11 -1.75 -2.81 -8.42
C PHE A 11 -1.69 -2.50 -6.92
N GLU A 12 -0.53 -2.13 -6.37
CA GLU A 12 -0.34 -1.64 -5.01
C GLU A 12 -1.36 -0.55 -4.66
N TYR A 13 -1.43 0.49 -5.50
CA TYR A 13 -2.34 1.61 -5.30
C TYR A 13 -3.81 1.18 -5.31
N VAL A 14 -4.20 0.37 -6.31
CA VAL A 14 -5.58 -0.13 -6.45
C VAL A 14 -5.98 -1.00 -5.28
N MET A 15 -5.12 -1.93 -4.88
CA MET A 15 -5.37 -2.81 -3.74
C MET A 15 -5.49 -2.02 -2.44
N HIS A 16 -4.57 -1.09 -2.19
CA HIS A 16 -4.59 -0.28 -0.99
C HIS A 16 -5.86 0.57 -0.92
N ARG A 17 -6.17 1.29 -1.98
CA ARG A 17 -7.34 2.18 -2.01
C ARG A 17 -8.68 1.46 -1.96
N TYR A 18 -8.84 0.41 -2.77
CA TYR A 18 -10.17 -0.17 -2.99
C TYR A 18 -10.43 -1.47 -2.25
N LEU A 19 -9.40 -2.26 -1.91
CA LEU A 19 -9.57 -3.50 -1.16
C LEU A 19 -9.31 -3.30 0.33
N PHE A 20 -8.19 -2.67 0.68
CA PHE A 20 -7.78 -2.55 2.07
C PHE A 20 -8.60 -1.53 2.86
N HIS A 21 -9.15 -0.53 2.19
CA HIS A 21 -10.06 0.47 2.76
C HIS A 21 -11.53 0.25 2.35
N LEU A 22 -11.88 -0.96 1.91
CA LEU A 22 -13.24 -1.28 1.49
C LEU A 22 -14.21 -1.30 2.68
N ALA A 23 -15.24 -0.48 2.62
CA ALA A 23 -16.32 -0.50 3.61
C ALA A 23 -17.35 -1.59 3.28
N LEU A 24 -17.25 -2.75 3.93
CA LEU A 24 -18.17 -3.85 3.75
C LEU A 24 -19.24 -3.87 4.86
N PRO A 25 -20.54 -4.02 4.51
CA PRO A 25 -21.64 -3.93 5.49
C PRO A 25 -21.74 -5.16 6.40
N THR A 26 -21.23 -6.30 5.96
CA THR A 26 -21.32 -7.57 6.70
C THR A 26 -20.22 -7.70 7.76
N GLU A 27 -20.51 -8.41 8.83
CA GLU A 27 -19.53 -8.69 9.91
C GLU A 27 -18.29 -9.44 9.36
N TRP A 28 -18.49 -10.45 8.50
CA TRP A 28 -17.40 -11.16 7.84
C TRP A 28 -16.56 -10.23 6.95
N GLY A 29 -17.22 -9.34 6.22
CA GLY A 29 -16.52 -8.37 5.38
C GLY A 29 -15.66 -7.40 6.20
N ARG A 30 -16.20 -6.86 7.29
CA ARG A 30 -15.43 -6.00 8.22
C ARG A 30 -14.24 -6.73 8.81
N ARG A 31 -14.42 -7.97 9.27
CA ARG A 31 -13.32 -8.80 9.79
C ARG A 31 -12.27 -9.09 8.72
N PHE A 32 -12.67 -9.36 7.49
CA PHE A 32 -11.74 -9.57 6.39
C PHE A 32 -10.87 -8.34 6.14
N VAL A 33 -11.48 -7.15 5.97
CA VAL A 33 -10.74 -5.90 5.76
C VAL A 33 -9.85 -5.57 6.95
N PHE A 34 -10.35 -5.77 8.18
CA PHE A 34 -9.57 -5.59 9.39
C PHE A 34 -8.32 -6.50 9.42
N LEU A 35 -8.46 -7.77 9.10
CA LEU A 35 -7.32 -8.71 9.07
C LEU A 35 -6.33 -8.41 7.95
N MET A 36 -6.83 -7.88 6.82
CA MET A 36 -5.96 -7.56 5.68
C MET A 36 -5.13 -6.30 5.92
N HIS A 37 -5.70 -5.27 6.57
CA HIS A 37 -5.05 -3.98 6.69
C HIS A 37 -5.50 -3.15 7.90
N GLY A 38 -6.73 -3.28 8.36
CA GLY A 38 -7.26 -2.47 9.47
C GLY A 38 -6.48 -2.65 10.77
N ASN A 39 -6.01 -3.87 11.06
CA ASN A 39 -5.17 -4.18 12.22
C ASN A 39 -3.82 -3.44 12.19
N HIS A 40 -3.29 -3.17 10.97
CA HIS A 40 -2.09 -2.37 10.80
C HIS A 40 -2.36 -0.87 11.07
N HIS A 41 -3.54 -0.34 10.69
CA HIS A 41 -3.92 1.03 11.04
C HIS A 41 -4.14 1.22 12.55
N ASP A 42 -4.65 0.20 13.25
CA ASP A 42 -4.85 0.25 14.71
C ASP A 42 -3.53 0.27 15.49
N ASP A 43 -2.52 -0.44 15.00
CA ASP A 43 -1.20 -0.51 15.63
C ASP A 43 -0.09 -0.63 14.56
N PRO A 44 0.26 0.51 13.91
CA PRO A 44 1.21 0.53 12.81
C PRO A 44 2.66 0.27 13.26
N ASP A 45 2.93 0.35 14.56
CA ASP A 45 4.25 0.09 15.12
C ASP A 45 4.48 -1.39 15.46
N ASP A 46 3.46 -2.26 15.35
CA ASP A 46 3.63 -3.71 15.45
C ASP A 46 4.30 -4.25 14.18
N PRO A 47 5.51 -4.86 14.27
CA PRO A 47 6.22 -5.36 13.10
C PRO A 47 5.47 -6.49 12.37
N TRP A 48 4.66 -7.28 13.06
CA TRP A 48 3.91 -8.39 12.47
C TRP A 48 2.67 -7.91 11.70
N ARG A 49 2.16 -6.72 12.00
CA ARG A 49 1.03 -6.12 11.29
C ARG A 49 1.45 -5.29 10.08
N SER A 50 2.73 -4.93 10.00
CA SER A 50 3.29 -4.15 8.88
C SER A 50 3.69 -5.01 7.69
N ILE A 51 3.68 -6.34 7.83
CA ILE A 51 4.08 -7.30 6.80
C ILE A 51 2.92 -8.26 6.53
N MET A 52 2.61 -8.49 5.25
CA MET A 52 1.58 -9.43 4.88
C MET A 52 1.96 -10.86 5.32
N PRO A 53 1.06 -11.61 5.98
CA PRO A 53 1.36 -12.98 6.39
C PRO A 53 1.86 -13.84 5.21
N PRO A 54 2.96 -14.61 5.38
CA PRO A 54 3.58 -15.37 4.29
C PRO A 54 2.62 -16.31 3.55
N ILE A 55 1.68 -16.91 4.27
CA ILE A 55 0.66 -17.81 3.65
C ILE A 55 -0.22 -17.05 2.65
N VAL A 56 -0.60 -15.80 2.97
CA VAL A 56 -1.39 -14.94 2.08
C VAL A 56 -0.54 -14.52 0.88
N SER A 57 0.68 -14.04 1.14
CA SER A 57 1.62 -13.58 0.09
C SER A 57 1.93 -14.69 -0.91
N VAL A 58 2.26 -15.90 -0.45
CA VAL A 58 2.60 -17.04 -1.32
C VAL A 58 1.38 -17.49 -2.12
N THR A 59 0.21 -17.60 -1.47
CA THR A 59 -1.02 -18.07 -2.15
C THR A 59 -1.44 -17.09 -3.25
N TRP A 60 -1.50 -15.77 -2.95
CA TRP A 60 -1.88 -14.77 -3.94
C TRP A 60 -0.85 -14.62 -5.04
N SER A 61 0.44 -14.59 -4.70
CA SER A 61 1.52 -14.51 -5.69
C SER A 61 1.52 -15.70 -6.62
N GLY A 62 1.30 -16.91 -6.10
CA GLY A 62 1.18 -18.11 -6.90
C GLY A 62 -0.01 -18.08 -7.86
N ALA A 63 -1.18 -17.61 -7.40
CA ALA A 63 -2.36 -17.48 -8.24
C ALA A 63 -2.16 -16.42 -9.34
N ILE A 64 -1.56 -15.27 -9.02
CA ILE A 64 -1.25 -14.23 -10.00
C ILE A 64 -0.23 -14.73 -11.01
N TRP A 65 0.83 -15.41 -10.58
CA TRP A 65 1.80 -16.02 -11.48
C TRP A 65 1.12 -17.02 -12.43
N ALA A 66 0.32 -17.94 -11.91
CA ALA A 66 -0.38 -18.94 -12.72
C ALA A 66 -1.29 -18.26 -13.77
N ALA A 67 -2.03 -17.23 -13.39
CA ALA A 67 -2.89 -16.48 -14.30
C ALA A 67 -2.06 -15.75 -15.42
N MET A 68 -0.96 -15.10 -15.07
CA MET A 68 -0.09 -14.44 -16.03
C MET A 68 0.60 -15.45 -16.97
N ALA A 69 1.08 -16.57 -16.42
CA ALA A 69 1.70 -17.62 -17.21
C ALA A 69 0.70 -18.31 -18.13
N TRP A 70 -0.52 -18.54 -17.70
CA TRP A 70 -1.59 -19.09 -18.51
C TRP A 70 -1.96 -18.14 -19.67
N ALA A 71 -2.10 -16.84 -19.38
CA ALA A 71 -2.53 -15.86 -20.38
C ALA A 71 -1.44 -15.50 -21.40
N LEU A 72 -0.17 -15.45 -20.98
CA LEU A 72 0.94 -14.90 -21.75
C LEU A 72 2.13 -15.86 -21.93
N GLY A 73 2.01 -17.12 -21.48
CA GLY A 73 3.09 -18.10 -21.54
C GLY A 73 4.36 -17.63 -20.79
N GLY A 74 5.52 -17.85 -21.39
CA GLY A 74 6.81 -17.43 -20.83
C GLY A 74 6.93 -15.92 -20.60
N ALA A 75 6.29 -15.09 -21.43
CA ALA A 75 6.26 -13.64 -21.22
C ALA A 75 5.50 -13.26 -19.93
N GLY A 76 4.46 -14.01 -19.56
CA GLY A 76 3.73 -13.84 -18.31
C GLY A 76 4.61 -14.12 -17.07
N THR A 77 5.46 -15.14 -17.14
CA THR A 77 6.42 -15.40 -16.06
C THR A 77 7.45 -14.26 -15.93
N VAL A 78 7.96 -13.73 -17.05
CA VAL A 78 8.88 -12.57 -17.02
C VAL A 78 8.20 -11.31 -16.47
N LEU A 79 6.91 -11.11 -16.82
CA LEU A 79 6.09 -10.03 -16.26
C LEU A 79 5.94 -10.20 -14.75
N PHE A 80 5.59 -11.42 -14.30
CA PHE A 80 5.44 -11.74 -12.89
C PHE A 80 6.73 -11.56 -12.08
N LEU A 81 7.90 -11.87 -12.63
CA LEU A 81 9.18 -11.62 -11.94
C LEU A 81 9.38 -10.13 -11.61
N GLY A 82 8.98 -9.23 -12.51
CA GLY A 82 9.00 -7.80 -12.22
C GLY A 82 7.93 -7.40 -11.20
N PHE A 83 6.73 -7.99 -11.30
CA PHE A 83 5.61 -7.76 -10.39
C PHE A 83 5.98 -8.16 -8.95
N ILE A 84 6.50 -9.37 -8.74
CA ILE A 84 6.88 -9.85 -7.40
C ILE A 84 8.06 -9.09 -6.81
N LEU A 85 9.00 -8.63 -7.64
CA LEU A 85 10.06 -7.73 -7.20
C LEU A 85 9.48 -6.41 -6.68
N GLY A 86 8.49 -5.86 -7.37
CA GLY A 86 7.76 -4.67 -6.91
C GLY A 86 7.08 -4.88 -5.56
N TYR A 87 6.45 -6.04 -5.36
CA TYR A 87 5.86 -6.42 -4.08
C TYR A 87 6.89 -6.47 -2.94
N VAL A 88 8.03 -7.12 -3.17
CA VAL A 88 9.09 -7.22 -2.15
C VAL A 88 9.65 -5.84 -1.78
N VAL A 89 9.84 -4.97 -2.78
CA VAL A 89 10.27 -3.57 -2.55
C VAL A 89 9.23 -2.80 -1.76
N TYR A 90 7.94 -2.94 -2.13
CA TYR A 90 6.82 -2.34 -1.40
C TYR A 90 6.82 -2.74 0.08
N ASP A 91 6.86 -4.05 0.36
CA ASP A 91 6.82 -4.58 1.72
C ASP A 91 8.00 -4.08 2.57
N ALA A 92 9.21 -4.07 1.98
CA ALA A 92 10.41 -3.53 2.62
C ALA A 92 10.32 -2.02 2.89
N VAL A 93 9.81 -1.23 1.94
CA VAL A 93 9.62 0.23 2.09
C VAL A 93 8.55 0.52 3.13
N HIS A 94 7.43 -0.20 3.10
CA HIS A 94 6.34 -0.07 4.06
C HIS A 94 6.83 -0.32 5.49
N PHE A 95 7.48 -1.46 5.71
CA PHE A 95 8.11 -1.78 7.00
C PHE A 95 9.10 -0.70 7.44
N ALA A 96 9.96 -0.23 6.52
CA ALA A 96 10.93 0.83 6.84
C ALA A 96 10.27 2.16 7.21
N CYS A 97 9.12 2.49 6.61
CA CYS A 97 8.36 3.70 6.96
C CYS A 97 7.93 3.71 8.43
N HIS A 98 7.59 2.57 8.99
CA HIS A 98 7.16 2.46 10.39
C HIS A 98 8.32 2.21 11.35
N ARG A 99 9.22 1.29 11.03
CA ARG A 99 10.14 0.68 11.99
C ARG A 99 11.60 1.15 11.93
N LEU A 100 12.05 1.66 10.80
CA LEU A 100 13.47 1.95 10.62
C LEU A 100 13.76 3.47 10.67
N PRO A 101 14.97 3.85 11.14
CA PRO A 101 15.45 5.23 11.01
C PRO A 101 15.76 5.53 9.54
N VAL A 102 14.79 6.06 8.81
CA VAL A 102 14.93 6.32 7.38
C VAL A 102 15.90 7.48 7.11
N ARG A 103 16.84 7.24 6.18
CA ARG A 103 17.82 8.21 5.71
C ARG A 103 17.61 8.53 4.23
N GLY A 104 18.20 9.62 3.76
CA GLY A 104 18.04 10.06 2.37
C GLY A 104 16.71 10.78 2.11
N ARG A 105 16.69 11.59 1.04
CA ARG A 105 15.54 12.44 0.69
C ARG A 105 14.32 11.62 0.29
N LEU A 106 14.53 10.59 -0.53
CA LEU A 106 13.45 9.74 -1.05
C LEU A 106 12.72 9.02 0.08
N MET A 107 13.45 8.27 0.93
CA MET A 107 12.81 7.51 2.02
C MET A 107 12.09 8.42 3.03
N ARG A 108 12.63 9.61 3.32
CA ARG A 108 11.92 10.58 4.16
C ARG A 108 10.65 11.12 3.50
N MET A 109 10.62 11.22 2.19
CA MET A 109 9.45 11.65 1.42
C MET A 109 8.36 10.55 1.44
N LEU A 110 8.72 9.30 1.14
CA LEU A 110 7.81 8.14 1.19
C LEU A 110 7.23 7.96 2.60
N ARG A 111 8.08 8.00 3.64
CA ARG A 111 7.63 7.92 5.03
C ARG A 111 6.62 9.00 5.38
N ARG A 112 6.90 10.27 5.06
CA ARG A 112 5.97 11.37 5.35
C ARG A 112 4.65 11.24 4.59
N HIS A 113 4.70 10.72 3.37
CA HIS A 113 3.52 10.47 2.56
C HIS A 113 2.65 9.37 3.22
N HIS A 114 3.26 8.25 3.56
CA HIS A 114 2.60 7.13 4.20
C HIS A 114 2.09 7.43 5.62
N LEU A 115 2.88 8.13 6.46
CA LEU A 115 2.41 8.52 7.79
C LEU A 115 1.24 9.53 7.76
N ARG A 116 1.10 10.34 6.69
CA ARG A 116 -0.11 11.15 6.52
C ARG A 116 -1.33 10.31 6.17
N HIS A 117 -1.16 9.19 5.50
CA HIS A 117 -2.21 8.21 5.27
C HIS A 117 -2.71 7.63 6.62
N HIS A 118 -1.81 7.23 7.51
CA HIS A 118 -2.17 6.67 8.82
C HIS A 118 -2.79 7.69 9.80
N HIS A 119 -2.27 8.90 9.82
CA HIS A 119 -2.62 9.89 10.84
C HIS A 119 -3.40 11.09 10.29
N GLY A 120 -3.69 11.10 8.99
CA GLY A 120 -4.49 12.14 8.36
C GLY A 120 -5.97 12.04 8.74
N ARG A 121 -6.66 13.18 8.78
CA ARG A 121 -8.12 13.22 8.96
C ARG A 121 -8.89 12.95 7.68
N GLU A 122 -8.25 13.12 6.53
CA GLU A 122 -8.81 12.86 5.20
C GLU A 122 -8.23 11.58 4.64
N GLU A 123 -9.02 10.84 3.90
CA GLU A 123 -8.57 9.66 3.16
C GLU A 123 -7.73 10.05 1.94
N GLY A 124 -6.60 9.40 1.77
CA GLY A 124 -5.70 9.62 0.65
C GLY A 124 -4.28 9.11 0.90
N ASN A 125 -3.35 9.42 -0.01
CA ASN A 125 -1.96 8.97 0.05
C ASN A 125 -1.84 7.43 0.11
N TYR A 126 -2.58 6.75 -0.77
CA TYR A 126 -2.64 5.29 -0.79
C TYR A 126 -1.39 4.63 -1.36
N ALA A 127 -0.67 5.29 -2.28
CA ALA A 127 0.57 4.75 -2.83
C ALA A 127 1.70 4.82 -1.81
N ILE A 128 2.44 3.73 -1.62
CA ILE A 128 3.58 3.65 -0.70
C ILE A 128 4.89 3.85 -1.45
N THR A 129 5.08 3.15 -2.56
CA THR A 129 6.31 3.22 -3.35
C THR A 129 6.21 4.22 -4.51
N ALA A 130 5.05 4.37 -5.12
CA ALA A 130 4.83 5.17 -6.32
C ALA A 130 3.78 6.28 -6.10
N MET A 131 4.11 7.28 -5.27
CA MET A 131 3.24 8.43 -4.94
C MET A 131 2.64 9.15 -6.17
N PHE A 132 3.20 8.90 -7.35
CA PHE A 132 2.70 9.38 -8.64
C PHE A 132 1.20 9.04 -8.83
N TRP A 133 0.76 7.83 -8.41
CA TRP A 133 -0.62 7.40 -8.56
C TRP A 133 -1.60 8.25 -7.73
N ASP A 134 -1.20 8.71 -6.55
CA ASP A 134 -2.04 9.63 -5.78
C ASP A 134 -2.25 10.96 -6.50
N HIS A 135 -1.27 11.44 -7.27
CA HIS A 135 -1.45 12.61 -8.11
C HIS A 135 -2.37 12.33 -9.30
N VAL A 136 -2.19 11.19 -9.99
CA VAL A 136 -3.02 10.80 -11.14
C VAL A 136 -4.49 10.65 -10.76
N PHE A 137 -4.76 10.04 -9.60
CA PHE A 137 -6.12 9.77 -9.14
C PHE A 137 -6.68 10.82 -8.16
N GLY A 138 -5.96 11.92 -7.94
CA GLY A 138 -6.42 13.04 -7.11
C GLY A 138 -6.52 12.75 -5.61
N THR A 139 -5.81 11.73 -5.11
CA THR A 139 -5.81 11.31 -3.70
C THR A 139 -4.59 11.82 -2.92
N TYR A 140 -3.78 12.67 -3.52
CA TYR A 140 -2.61 13.23 -2.86
C TYR A 140 -3.01 14.24 -1.76
N LEU A 141 -2.57 13.99 -0.53
CA LEU A 141 -2.74 14.87 0.62
C LEU A 141 -1.47 15.67 0.87
N SER A 142 -1.53 16.98 0.66
CA SER A 142 -0.44 17.88 1.01
C SER A 142 -0.42 18.17 2.52
N ALA A 143 0.75 18.61 3.04
CA ALA A 143 0.87 19.00 4.46
C ALA A 143 -0.09 20.16 4.83
N LYS A 144 -0.39 21.08 3.89
CA LYS A 144 -1.33 22.19 4.11
C LYS A 144 -2.78 21.68 4.23
N LYS A 145 -3.18 20.71 3.42
CA LYS A 145 -4.51 20.12 3.45
C LYS A 145 -4.74 19.33 4.74
N ALA A 146 -3.74 18.57 5.18
CA ALA A 146 -3.80 17.84 6.44
C ALA A 146 -3.86 18.76 7.69
N ALA A 147 -3.25 19.95 7.64
CA ALA A 147 -3.26 20.93 8.73
C ALA A 147 -4.51 21.83 8.75
N GLY A 148 -5.10 22.08 7.58
CA GLY A 148 -6.27 22.98 7.44
C GLY A 148 -7.59 22.41 7.94
N SER A 149 -7.64 21.12 8.27
CA SER A 149 -8.79 20.43 8.85
C SER A 149 -8.78 20.41 10.40
N ALA A 150 -7.85 21.10 11.05
CA ALA A 150 -7.91 21.29 12.50
C ALA A 150 -9.12 22.17 12.85
N PRO A 151 -10.02 21.78 13.77
CA PRO A 151 -11.00 22.71 14.31
C PRO A 151 -10.24 23.92 14.85
N ARG A 152 -10.64 25.13 14.47
CA ARG A 152 -10.20 26.31 15.20
C ARG A 152 -10.65 26.07 16.64
N ALA A 153 -9.69 26.09 17.56
CA ALA A 153 -9.96 26.23 18.96
C ALA A 153 -10.51 27.66 19.13
N ASP A 154 -11.80 27.80 18.90
CA ASP A 154 -12.47 29.06 19.15
C ASP A 154 -12.92 29.06 20.61
N ALA A 155 -12.25 29.93 21.37
CA ALA A 155 -12.64 30.61 22.60
C ALA A 155 -13.45 29.81 23.64
#